data_da84fccb068c9143459c33d50190cf82
#
_entry.id   da84fccb068c9143459c33d50190cf82
#
_cell.length_a   1.000
_cell.length_b   1.000
_cell.length_c   1.000
_cell.angle_alpha   90.00
_cell.angle_beta   90.00
_cell.angle_gamma   90.00
#
_symmetry.space_group_name_H-M   'P 1'
#
loop_
_entity.id
_entity.type
_entity.pdbx_description
1 polymer ?
#
loop_
_entity_poly.entity_id
_entity_poly.type
_entity_poly.pdbx_seq_one_letter_code
_entity_poly.pdbx_strand_id
1 'polypeptide(L)'
;ACHRHGIRMFSIAGKQKNPLVNDWINRQRESGMTILERGGGTLKQIIKLLRSGGVLAILPDVRMPTPDLKLPFLGGTANFGRGMAMFAITAKVPIIPAVFRREGWSRHGFDHLPAILPDPALDKEADARRITAAVTALVDAAIRRSPEQWFWYNKRWILTPIREDTQPADGLPPADSKGTTTP
;
A
#
# COMPACT_ATOMS: atom_id res chain seq x y z
N ALA A 1 -2.93 -13.03 17.98
CA ALA A 1 -2.85 -14.41 17.42
C ALA A 1 -1.42 -14.75 17.02
N CYS A 2 -0.79 -14.07 16.06
CA CYS A 2 0.53 -14.42 15.51
C CYS A 2 1.63 -14.57 16.58
N HIS A 3 1.72 -13.64 17.54
CA HIS A 3 2.69 -13.72 18.65
C HIS A 3 2.55 -15.01 19.48
N ARG A 4 1.31 -15.48 19.70
CA ARG A 4 1.06 -16.75 20.44
C ARG A 4 1.56 -17.99 19.69
N HIS A 5 1.76 -17.88 18.39
CA HIS A 5 2.29 -18.95 17.53
C HIS A 5 3.78 -18.75 17.19
N GLY A 6 4.50 -17.90 17.93
CA GLY A 6 5.92 -17.66 17.72
C GLY A 6 6.28 -16.89 16.44
N ILE A 7 5.28 -16.33 15.73
CA ILE A 7 5.51 -15.55 14.52
C ILE A 7 6.00 -14.15 14.89
N ARG A 8 7.23 -13.83 14.51
CA ARG A 8 7.83 -12.51 14.75
C ARG A 8 7.35 -11.49 13.73
N MET A 9 6.27 -10.81 14.07
CA MET A 9 5.70 -9.75 13.22
C MET A 9 6.35 -8.39 13.52
N PHE A 10 6.51 -7.59 12.48
CA PHE A 10 6.88 -6.18 12.58
C PHE A 10 6.15 -5.35 11.54
N SER A 11 6.06 -4.04 11.76
CA SER A 11 5.46 -3.09 10.84
C SER A 11 6.22 -1.77 10.86
N ILE A 12 6.01 -0.94 9.84
CA ILE A 12 6.59 0.39 9.71
C ILE A 12 5.53 1.41 10.06
N ALA A 13 5.81 2.30 10.98
CA ALA A 13 4.90 3.39 11.35
C ALA A 13 5.59 4.76 11.28
N GLY A 14 4.82 5.77 10.87
CA GLY A 14 5.20 7.16 11.03
C GLY A 14 4.79 7.68 12.42
N LYS A 15 5.54 8.63 12.97
CA LYS A 15 5.18 9.29 14.22
C LYS A 15 3.88 10.08 14.08
N GLN A 16 3.03 9.98 15.09
CA GLN A 16 1.85 10.84 15.20
C GLN A 16 2.27 12.22 15.71
N LYS A 17 1.54 13.26 15.29
CA LYS A 17 1.83 14.66 15.72
C LYS A 17 1.68 14.85 17.22
N ASN A 18 0.66 14.23 17.82
CA ASN A 18 0.44 14.26 19.26
C ASN A 18 1.24 13.11 19.93
N PRO A 19 2.20 13.41 20.83
CA PRO A 19 3.01 12.38 21.48
C PRO A 19 2.20 11.42 22.34
N LEU A 20 1.19 11.88 23.06
CA LEU A 20 0.34 11.03 23.89
C LEU A 20 -0.44 10.01 23.05
N VAL A 21 -0.98 10.45 21.90
CA VAL A 21 -1.65 9.58 20.94
C VAL A 21 -0.65 8.61 20.32
N ASN A 22 0.56 9.08 19.99
CA ASN A 22 1.61 8.24 19.45
C ASN A 22 1.98 7.11 20.41
N ASP A 23 2.19 7.42 21.67
CA ASP A 23 2.58 6.46 22.71
C ASP A 23 1.44 5.48 23.00
N TRP A 24 0.20 5.95 23.01
CA TRP A 24 -0.95 5.07 23.20
C TRP A 24 -1.09 4.07 22.05
N ILE A 25 -1.02 4.54 20.78
CA ILE A 25 -1.11 3.68 19.61
C ILE A 25 0.05 2.68 19.57
N ASN A 26 1.26 3.13 19.87
CA ASN A 26 2.43 2.24 19.85
C ASN A 26 2.33 1.15 20.92
N ARG A 27 1.92 1.47 22.13
CA ARG A 27 1.65 0.47 23.18
C ARG A 27 0.63 -0.60 22.75
N GLN A 28 -0.42 -0.20 22.04
CA GLN A 28 -1.40 -1.17 21.51
C GLN A 28 -0.80 -2.07 20.43
N ARG A 29 0.06 -1.54 19.58
CA ARG A 29 0.72 -2.31 18.51
C ARG A 29 1.81 -3.24 19.06
N GLU A 30 2.62 -2.77 19.99
CA GLU A 30 3.73 -3.53 20.60
C GLU A 30 3.28 -4.76 21.37
N SER A 31 2.01 -4.82 21.76
CA SER A 31 1.42 -6.03 22.36
C SER A 31 1.40 -7.24 21.41
N GLY A 32 1.58 -7.02 20.11
CA GLY A 32 1.49 -8.09 19.10
C GLY A 32 2.54 -8.05 18.00
N MET A 33 3.30 -6.95 17.86
CA MET A 33 4.31 -6.80 16.82
C MET A 33 5.36 -5.73 17.19
N THR A 34 6.53 -5.81 16.59
CA THR A 34 7.56 -4.76 16.70
C THR A 34 7.27 -3.62 15.73
N ILE A 35 7.34 -2.38 16.20
CA ILE A 35 7.17 -1.20 15.37
C ILE A 35 8.53 -0.62 14.99
N LEU A 36 8.78 -0.50 13.69
CA LEU A 36 9.93 0.20 13.16
C LEU A 36 9.53 1.64 12.80
N GLU A 37 10.19 2.60 13.40
CA GLU A 37 9.98 4.01 13.01
C GLU A 37 10.60 4.28 11.64
N ARG A 38 9.89 5.07 10.84
CA ARG A 38 10.40 5.50 9.53
C ARG A 38 11.59 6.46 9.73
N GLY A 39 12.76 6.10 9.19
CA GLY A 39 13.98 6.91 9.32
C GLY A 39 15.17 6.36 8.56
N GLY A 40 16.33 6.99 8.74
CA GLY A 40 17.57 6.50 8.14
C GLY A 40 17.94 5.12 8.70
N GLY A 41 18.27 4.18 7.81
CA GLY A 41 18.62 2.80 8.22
C GLY A 41 17.46 1.81 8.33
N THR A 42 16.21 2.27 8.34
CA THR A 42 15.02 1.41 8.43
C THR A 42 15.00 0.34 7.33
N LEU A 43 15.41 0.69 6.09
CA LEU A 43 15.49 -0.29 5.00
C LEU A 43 16.40 -1.46 5.30
N LYS A 44 17.63 -1.20 5.81
CA LYS A 44 18.59 -2.27 6.18
C LYS A 44 18.03 -3.17 7.29
N GLN A 45 17.35 -2.57 8.26
CA GLN A 45 16.72 -3.28 9.36
C GLN A 45 15.57 -4.18 8.88
N ILE A 46 14.71 -3.68 7.99
CA ILE A 46 13.63 -4.46 7.37
C ILE A 46 14.20 -5.71 6.66
N ILE A 47 15.20 -5.51 5.79
CA ILE A 47 15.80 -6.62 5.04
C ILE A 47 16.44 -7.64 5.97
N LYS A 48 17.14 -7.18 7.04
CA LYS A 48 17.71 -8.07 8.04
C LYS A 48 16.63 -8.90 8.74
N LEU A 49 15.54 -8.27 9.18
CA LEU A 49 14.43 -8.95 9.86
C LEU A 49 13.73 -9.95 8.94
N LEU A 50 13.46 -9.59 7.69
CA LEU A 50 12.86 -10.49 6.71
C LEU A 50 13.72 -11.72 6.47
N ARG A 51 15.03 -11.53 6.24
CA ARG A 51 15.99 -12.64 6.05
C ARG A 51 16.15 -13.54 7.26
N SER A 52 15.87 -13.04 8.46
CA SER A 52 15.88 -13.85 9.69
C SER A 52 14.55 -14.52 10.01
N GLY A 53 13.61 -14.58 9.06
CA GLY A 53 12.30 -15.22 9.22
C GLY A 53 11.26 -14.36 9.94
N GLY A 54 11.46 -13.05 10.01
CA GLY A 54 10.44 -12.11 10.47
C GLY A 54 9.37 -11.84 9.39
N VAL A 55 8.18 -11.47 9.81
CA VAL A 55 7.05 -11.16 8.93
C VAL A 55 6.74 -9.66 8.98
N LEU A 56 6.89 -8.97 7.86
CA LEU A 56 6.52 -7.56 7.73
C LEU A 56 5.03 -7.43 7.36
N ALA A 57 4.26 -6.80 8.24
CA ALA A 57 2.87 -6.46 7.96
C ALA A 57 2.79 -5.09 7.25
N ILE A 58 2.18 -5.07 6.05
CA ILE A 58 1.96 -3.87 5.24
C ILE A 58 0.50 -3.78 4.84
N LEU A 59 -0.06 -2.58 4.89
CA LEU A 59 -1.36 -2.25 4.31
C LEU A 59 -1.10 -1.63 2.91
N PRO A 60 -1.38 -2.37 1.82
CA PRO A 60 -1.00 -1.94 0.47
C PRO A 60 -2.04 -1.04 -0.19
N ASP A 61 -3.17 -0.83 0.45
CA ASP A 61 -4.32 -0.08 -0.05
C ASP A 61 -4.19 1.45 0.11
N VAL A 62 -3.00 1.98 0.26
CA VAL A 62 -2.76 3.42 0.43
C VAL A 62 -2.13 4.02 -0.83
N ARG A 63 -2.87 4.96 -1.46
CA ARG A 63 -2.35 5.74 -2.58
C ARG A 63 -1.12 6.58 -2.16
N MET A 64 -0.07 6.51 -2.96
CA MET A 64 1.12 7.33 -2.75
C MET A 64 0.93 8.76 -3.28
N PRO A 65 1.37 9.79 -2.54
CA PRO A 65 1.30 11.18 -3.00
C PRO A 65 2.30 11.50 -4.10
N THR A 66 3.46 10.85 -4.11
CA THR A 66 4.50 10.99 -5.14
C THR A 66 4.28 9.99 -6.25
N PRO A 67 4.49 10.37 -7.53
CA PRO A 67 4.38 9.43 -8.64
C PRO A 67 5.29 8.22 -8.46
N ASP A 68 4.72 7.02 -8.61
CA ASP A 68 5.44 5.75 -8.62
C ASP A 68 4.80 4.80 -9.63
N LEU A 69 4.00 3.82 -9.21
CA LEU A 69 3.33 2.90 -10.11
C LEU A 69 1.85 3.28 -10.30
N LYS A 70 1.49 3.73 -11.50
CA LYS A 70 0.08 3.90 -11.89
C LYS A 70 -0.50 2.55 -12.29
N LEU A 71 -1.51 2.10 -11.57
CA LEU A 71 -2.18 0.82 -11.78
C LEU A 71 -3.69 0.99 -11.80
N PRO A 72 -4.43 0.16 -12.55
CA PRO A 72 -5.90 0.09 -12.48
C PRO A 72 -6.35 -0.27 -11.06
N PHE A 73 -7.37 0.43 -10.56
CA PHE A 73 -7.93 0.18 -9.24
C PHE A 73 -9.34 0.75 -9.14
N LEU A 74 -10.31 -0.07 -8.75
CA LEU A 74 -11.72 0.29 -8.51
C LEU A 74 -12.39 1.08 -9.65
N GLY A 75 -12.08 0.74 -10.90
CA GLY A 75 -12.64 1.40 -12.09
C GLY A 75 -11.94 2.71 -12.48
N GLY A 76 -10.82 3.03 -11.86
CA GLY A 76 -9.96 4.16 -12.20
C GLY A 76 -8.48 3.78 -12.17
N THR A 77 -7.62 4.79 -12.13
CA THR A 77 -6.18 4.62 -11.98
C THR A 77 -5.73 5.22 -10.65
N ALA A 78 -4.95 4.47 -9.89
CA ALA A 78 -4.34 4.95 -8.67
C ALA A 78 -2.81 4.78 -8.70
N ASN A 79 -2.12 5.62 -7.91
CA ASN A 79 -0.67 5.60 -7.79
C ASN A 79 -0.26 4.80 -6.55
N PHE A 80 0.35 3.64 -6.74
CA PHE A 80 0.82 2.75 -5.68
C PHE A 80 2.34 2.81 -5.53
N GLY A 81 2.82 2.60 -4.29
CA GLY A 81 4.24 2.52 -4.00
C GLY A 81 4.81 1.11 -4.26
N ARG A 82 5.94 1.05 -4.92
CA ARG A 82 6.67 -0.21 -5.16
C ARG A 82 7.40 -0.76 -3.93
N GLY A 83 7.41 -0.04 -2.81
CA GLY A 83 8.22 -0.37 -1.62
C GLY A 83 8.01 -1.79 -1.10
N MET A 84 6.77 -2.27 -1.05
CA MET A 84 6.44 -3.62 -0.63
C MET A 84 7.13 -4.68 -1.51
N ALA A 85 7.02 -4.54 -2.83
CA ALA A 85 7.65 -5.43 -3.78
C ALA A 85 9.19 -5.38 -3.69
N MET A 86 9.75 -4.17 -3.55
CA MET A 86 11.20 -3.99 -3.40
C MET A 86 11.75 -4.65 -2.13
N PHE A 87 11.00 -4.68 -1.03
CA PHE A 87 11.40 -5.42 0.17
C PHE A 87 11.45 -6.92 -0.11
N ALA A 88 10.41 -7.46 -0.74
CA ALA A 88 10.34 -8.88 -1.08
C ALA A 88 11.46 -9.29 -2.04
N ILE A 89 11.69 -8.55 -3.11
CA ILE A 89 12.76 -8.80 -4.11
C ILE A 89 14.14 -8.74 -3.43
N THR A 90 14.40 -7.70 -2.62
CA THR A 90 15.72 -7.52 -1.98
C THR A 90 15.99 -8.56 -0.90
N ALA A 91 14.97 -8.94 -0.14
CA ALA A 91 15.09 -9.96 0.89
C ALA A 91 15.00 -11.39 0.35
N LYS A 92 14.49 -11.58 -0.88
CA LYS A 92 14.16 -12.86 -1.52
C LYS A 92 13.13 -13.66 -0.73
N VAL A 93 12.06 -13.00 -0.33
CA VAL A 93 10.97 -13.58 0.46
C VAL A 93 9.63 -13.45 -0.25
N PRO A 94 8.66 -14.34 0.00
CA PRO A 94 7.34 -14.25 -0.58
C PRO A 94 6.53 -13.08 0.00
N ILE A 95 5.54 -12.62 -0.78
CA ILE A 95 4.42 -11.81 -0.28
C ILE A 95 3.21 -12.73 -0.18
N ILE A 96 2.57 -12.72 0.98
CA ILE A 96 1.33 -13.44 1.23
C ILE A 96 0.21 -12.41 1.35
N PRO A 97 -0.59 -12.20 0.30
CA PRO A 97 -1.74 -11.32 0.40
C PRO A 97 -2.79 -11.91 1.35
N ALA A 98 -3.37 -11.06 2.20
CA ALA A 98 -4.35 -11.48 3.17
C ALA A 98 -5.45 -10.43 3.30
N VAL A 99 -6.68 -10.90 3.49
CA VAL A 99 -7.86 -10.06 3.66
C VAL A 99 -8.57 -10.43 4.95
N PHE A 100 -8.83 -9.42 5.77
CA PHE A 100 -9.66 -9.58 6.96
C PHE A 100 -11.07 -9.11 6.65
N ARG A 101 -12.06 -9.92 7.05
CA ARG A 101 -13.48 -9.59 6.90
C ARG A 101 -14.15 -9.66 8.26
N ARG A 102 -15.00 -8.68 8.56
CA ARG A 102 -15.92 -8.79 9.68
C ARG A 102 -17.13 -9.62 9.23
N GLU A 103 -17.41 -10.70 9.93
CA GLU A 103 -18.53 -11.62 9.65
C GLU A 103 -19.67 -11.48 10.65
N GLY A 104 -19.49 -10.68 11.68
CA GLY A 104 -20.49 -10.43 12.72
C GLY A 104 -19.95 -9.47 13.77
N TRP A 105 -20.66 -9.35 14.89
CA TRP A 105 -20.28 -8.42 15.95
C TRP A 105 -18.87 -8.69 16.50
N SER A 106 -18.52 -9.96 16.73
CA SER A 106 -17.22 -10.37 17.30
C SER A 106 -16.46 -11.39 16.45
N ARG A 107 -17.01 -11.79 15.29
CA ARG A 107 -16.35 -12.74 14.39
C ARG A 107 -15.68 -12.03 13.23
N HIS A 108 -14.47 -12.49 12.91
CA HIS A 108 -13.70 -12.02 11.76
C HIS A 108 -13.20 -13.22 10.96
N GLY A 109 -13.37 -13.15 9.65
CA GLY A 109 -12.78 -14.08 8.70
C GLY A 109 -11.39 -13.60 8.28
N PHE A 110 -10.53 -14.54 7.95
CA PHE A 110 -9.21 -14.30 7.42
C PHE A 110 -9.00 -15.19 6.19
N ASP A 111 -8.86 -14.55 5.04
CA ASP A 111 -8.55 -15.22 3.78
C ASP A 111 -7.12 -14.89 3.41
N HIS A 112 -6.31 -15.91 3.19
CA HIS A 112 -4.99 -15.74 2.59
C HIS A 112 -5.03 -16.24 1.14
N LEU A 113 -4.24 -15.61 0.29
CA LEU A 113 -4.13 -15.93 -1.12
C LEU A 113 -2.77 -16.60 -1.38
N PRO A 114 -2.60 -17.25 -2.54
CA PRO A 114 -1.32 -17.84 -2.91
C PRO A 114 -0.16 -16.85 -2.77
N ALA A 115 0.97 -17.35 -2.30
CA ALA A 115 2.17 -16.55 -2.15
C ALA A 115 2.66 -16.03 -3.50
N ILE A 116 3.02 -14.76 -3.57
CA ILE A 116 3.65 -14.14 -4.73
C ILE A 116 5.15 -14.11 -4.48
N LEU A 117 5.89 -14.87 -5.27
CA LEU A 117 7.35 -14.95 -5.20
C LEU A 117 7.99 -13.92 -6.13
N PRO A 118 9.13 -13.29 -5.73
CA PRO A 118 9.99 -12.58 -6.65
C PRO A 118 10.47 -13.51 -7.79
N ASP A 119 10.48 -12.97 -9.01
CA ASP A 119 10.93 -13.69 -10.19
C ASP A 119 12.37 -13.30 -10.53
N PRO A 120 13.36 -14.19 -10.37
CA PRO A 120 14.75 -13.87 -10.66
C PRO A 120 15.06 -13.70 -12.16
N ALA A 121 14.13 -14.08 -13.05
CA ALA A 121 14.29 -13.89 -14.49
C ALA A 121 13.94 -12.46 -14.94
N LEU A 122 13.24 -11.70 -14.11
CA LEU A 122 12.86 -10.32 -14.40
C LEU A 122 13.86 -9.32 -13.78
N ASP A 123 13.98 -8.16 -14.41
CA ASP A 123 14.63 -7.03 -13.75
C ASP A 123 13.79 -6.53 -12.57
N LYS A 124 14.44 -5.82 -11.63
CA LYS A 124 13.79 -5.40 -10.39
C LYS A 124 12.57 -4.48 -10.58
N GLU A 125 12.58 -3.66 -11.63
CA GLU A 125 11.49 -2.71 -11.92
C GLU A 125 10.28 -3.46 -12.49
N ALA A 126 10.52 -4.35 -13.46
CA ALA A 126 9.48 -5.17 -14.04
C ALA A 126 8.85 -6.09 -12.98
N ASP A 127 9.67 -6.74 -12.14
CA ASP A 127 9.16 -7.61 -11.08
C ASP A 127 8.41 -6.84 -10.00
N ALA A 128 8.90 -5.66 -9.61
CA ALA A 128 8.20 -4.80 -8.65
C ALA A 128 6.82 -4.36 -9.19
N ARG A 129 6.73 -4.02 -10.47
CA ARG A 129 5.46 -3.70 -11.13
C ARG A 129 4.52 -4.91 -11.14
N ARG A 130 5.02 -6.08 -11.54
CA ARG A 130 4.25 -7.35 -11.57
C ARG A 130 3.68 -7.68 -10.18
N ILE A 131 4.53 -7.69 -9.17
CA ILE A 131 4.12 -8.01 -7.78
C ILE A 131 3.09 -6.99 -7.29
N THR A 132 3.37 -5.69 -7.47
CA THR A 132 2.46 -4.64 -6.99
C THR A 132 1.12 -4.71 -7.71
N ALA A 133 1.10 -4.95 -9.02
CA ALA A 133 -0.13 -5.11 -9.79
C ALA A 133 -0.94 -6.32 -9.32
N ALA A 134 -0.30 -7.46 -9.08
CA ALA A 134 -0.97 -8.66 -8.57
C ALA A 134 -1.61 -8.42 -7.20
N VAL A 135 -0.88 -7.82 -6.25
CA VAL A 135 -1.43 -7.50 -4.92
C VAL A 135 -2.57 -6.49 -5.03
N THR A 136 -2.43 -5.46 -5.86
CA THR A 136 -3.46 -4.42 -6.06
C THR A 136 -4.73 -5.01 -6.64
N ALA A 137 -4.64 -5.92 -7.63
CA ALA A 137 -5.80 -6.60 -8.20
C ALA A 137 -6.55 -7.46 -7.16
N LEU A 138 -5.82 -8.11 -6.26
CA LEU A 138 -6.41 -8.90 -5.18
C LEU A 138 -7.13 -8.01 -4.15
N VAL A 139 -6.55 -6.86 -3.81
CA VAL A 139 -7.19 -5.87 -2.93
C VAL A 139 -8.43 -5.27 -3.58
N ASP A 140 -8.37 -4.90 -4.88
CA ASP A 140 -9.53 -4.44 -5.67
C ASP A 140 -10.68 -5.46 -5.60
N ALA A 141 -10.39 -6.73 -5.89
CA ALA A 141 -11.39 -7.79 -5.83
C ALA A 141 -11.99 -7.98 -4.43
N ALA A 142 -11.18 -7.85 -3.38
CA ALA A 142 -11.64 -7.96 -2.01
C ALA A 142 -12.56 -6.79 -1.62
N ILE A 143 -12.20 -5.56 -2.01
CA ILE A 143 -13.02 -4.37 -1.78
C ILE A 143 -14.36 -4.48 -2.50
N ARG A 144 -14.37 -4.91 -3.78
CA ARG A 144 -15.61 -5.10 -4.55
C ARG A 144 -16.54 -6.14 -3.96
N ARG A 145 -15.99 -7.14 -3.27
CA ARG A 145 -16.78 -8.18 -2.59
C ARG A 145 -17.47 -7.67 -1.33
N SER A 146 -16.86 -6.75 -0.60
CA SER A 146 -17.37 -6.18 0.66
C SER A 146 -17.04 -4.70 0.76
N PRO A 147 -17.62 -3.86 -0.12
CA PRO A 147 -17.26 -2.45 -0.22
C PRO A 147 -17.57 -1.65 1.04
N GLU A 148 -18.55 -2.08 1.84
CA GLU A 148 -18.93 -1.47 3.10
C GLU A 148 -17.86 -1.61 4.19
N GLN A 149 -16.89 -2.51 4.02
CA GLN A 149 -15.83 -2.76 4.99
C GLN A 149 -14.54 -2.00 4.68
N TRP A 150 -14.50 -1.26 3.58
CA TRP A 150 -13.33 -0.47 3.24
C TRP A 150 -13.47 1.00 3.65
N PHE A 151 -12.36 1.63 4.03
CA PHE A 151 -12.34 3.01 4.50
C PHE A 151 -12.35 4.02 3.35
N TRP A 152 -13.53 4.33 2.81
CA TRP A 152 -13.75 5.25 1.69
C TRP A 152 -13.38 6.72 1.99
N TYR A 153 -13.42 7.14 3.23
CA TYR A 153 -13.23 8.54 3.64
C TYR A 153 -11.78 9.03 3.64
N ASN A 154 -10.84 8.21 3.19
CA ASN A 154 -9.47 8.65 3.04
C ASN A 154 -9.36 9.61 1.86
N LYS A 155 -9.07 10.90 2.14
CA LYS A 155 -8.91 11.95 1.11
C LYS A 155 -7.89 11.64 0.01
N ARG A 156 -7.05 10.63 0.18
CA ARG A 156 -6.08 10.18 -0.83
C ARG A 156 -6.69 9.28 -1.90
N TRP A 157 -7.96 8.88 -1.75
CA TRP A 157 -8.64 7.96 -2.66
C TRP A 157 -9.43 8.65 -3.77
N ILE A 158 -8.98 9.82 -4.24
CA ILE A 158 -9.48 10.39 -5.48
C ILE A 158 -8.79 9.65 -6.61
N LEU A 159 -9.55 8.79 -7.29
CA LEU A 159 -9.07 8.04 -8.44
C LEU A 159 -9.01 8.95 -9.67
N THR A 160 -7.96 8.80 -10.45
CA THR A 160 -7.92 9.36 -11.80
C THR A 160 -8.70 8.41 -12.70
N PRO A 161 -9.66 8.89 -13.50
CA PRO A 161 -10.38 8.05 -14.47
C PRO A 161 -9.41 7.31 -15.38
N ILE A 162 -9.72 6.06 -15.73
CA ILE A 162 -9.06 5.37 -16.82
C ILE A 162 -9.52 6.07 -18.09
N ARG A 163 -8.62 6.76 -18.76
CA ARG A 163 -8.89 7.24 -20.12
C ARG A 163 -8.73 6.04 -21.03
N GLU A 164 -9.81 5.61 -21.66
CA GLU A 164 -9.71 4.85 -22.89
C GLU A 164 -8.95 5.76 -23.86
N ASP A 165 -7.90 5.24 -24.49
CA ASP A 165 -7.11 5.98 -25.47
C ASP A 165 -7.99 6.35 -26.68
N THR A 166 -8.67 7.47 -26.60
CA THR A 166 -9.38 8.10 -27.67
C THR A 166 -8.82 9.51 -27.86
N GLN A 167 -7.92 9.59 -28.83
CA GLN A 167 -7.39 10.77 -29.52
C GLN A 167 -6.48 11.75 -28.71
N PRO A 168 -5.43 12.24 -29.35
CA PRO A 168 -4.67 13.38 -28.86
C PRO A 168 -5.61 14.59 -28.81
N ALA A 169 -5.67 15.26 -27.67
CA ALA A 169 -6.39 16.51 -27.53
C ALA A 169 -5.64 17.59 -28.34
N ASP A 170 -6.02 17.77 -29.58
CA ASP A 170 -5.68 18.96 -30.34
C ASP A 170 -6.35 20.17 -29.70
N GLY A 171 -5.51 21.12 -29.31
CA GLY A 171 -5.80 22.53 -29.36
C GLY A 171 -6.87 23.09 -28.42
N LEU A 172 -6.52 23.35 -27.16
CA LEU A 172 -7.09 24.54 -26.48
C LEU A 172 -6.00 25.61 -26.39
N PRO A 173 -6.25 26.82 -26.94
CA PRO A 173 -5.34 27.95 -26.77
C PRO A 173 -5.34 28.40 -25.30
N PRO A 174 -4.24 28.97 -24.80
CA PRO A 174 -4.17 29.48 -23.44
C PRO A 174 -5.15 30.65 -23.27
N ALA A 175 -5.85 30.65 -22.16
CA ALA A 175 -6.71 31.75 -21.77
C ALA A 175 -5.86 33.01 -21.56
N ASP A 176 -6.03 34.00 -22.41
CA ASP A 176 -5.43 35.32 -22.29
C ASP A 176 -5.94 36.04 -21.04
N SER A 177 -5.05 36.17 -20.07
CA SER A 177 -5.21 37.10 -18.96
C SER A 177 -4.64 38.46 -19.35
N LYS A 178 -5.44 39.36 -19.87
CA LYS A 178 -5.19 40.80 -19.81
C LYS A 178 -6.52 41.57 -19.90
N GLY A 179 -7.05 41.94 -18.78
CA GLY A 179 -7.99 43.02 -18.61
C GLY A 179 -7.31 44.18 -17.95
N THR A 180 -6.77 45.09 -18.72
CA THR A 180 -6.26 46.38 -18.27
C THR A 180 -7.45 47.27 -17.99
N THR A 181 -7.52 47.80 -16.79
CA THR A 181 -8.42 48.87 -16.41
C THR A 181 -7.62 50.10 -16.09
N THR A 182 -7.87 51.17 -16.77
CA THR A 182 -7.70 52.56 -16.33
C THR A 182 -8.48 53.47 -17.32
N PRO A 183 -8.94 54.66 -16.97
CA PRO A 183 -8.88 55.42 -15.72
C PRO A 183 -10.21 55.52 -14.97
#